data_fd65d007a6b62138731ca989944a8fe2
#
_entry.id   fd65d007a6b62138731ca989944a8fe2
#
_cell.length_a   1.000
_cell.length_b   1.000
_cell.length_c   1.000
_cell.angle_alpha   90.00
_cell.angle_beta   90.00
_cell.angle_gamma   90.00
#
_symmetry.space_group_name_H-M   'P 1'
#
loop_
_entity.id
_entity.type
_entity.pdbx_description
1 polymer ?
#
loop_
_entity_poly.entity_id
_entity_poly.type
_entity_poly.pdbx_seq_one_letter_code
_entity_poly.pdbx_strand_id
1 'polypeptide(L)'
;MICEELKSRKNFVEEDFIELRDSVEGLISVIEKYKDMRKDSDGYIRELKKFLEEVNLVLEEKNLTKKELTNLHSLSESYFDSRIDNSIYSYYVYDKNNLEKTHQANDEIGIAKKRFGKILYKITEKVMYHMI
;
A
#
# COMPACT_ATOMS: atom_id res chain seq x y z
N MET A 1 -5.66 2.30 -28.75
CA MET A 1 -6.89 2.55 -28.01
C MET A 1 -7.59 1.27 -27.62
N ILE A 2 -8.11 0.49 -28.55
CA ILE A 2 -8.69 -0.81 -28.23
C ILE A 2 -7.68 -1.73 -27.55
N CYS A 3 -6.44 -1.70 -28.00
CA CYS A 3 -5.36 -2.49 -27.40
C CYS A 3 -5.06 -2.08 -25.95
N GLU A 4 -5.14 -0.78 -25.65
CA GLU A 4 -4.92 -0.29 -24.28
C GLU A 4 -6.05 -0.68 -23.36
N GLU A 5 -7.29 -0.63 -23.83
CA GLU A 5 -8.44 -1.11 -23.05
C GLU A 5 -8.34 -2.60 -22.75
N LEU A 6 -7.96 -3.38 -23.76
CA LEU A 6 -7.77 -4.83 -23.59
C LEU A 6 -6.65 -5.14 -22.60
N LYS A 7 -5.53 -4.41 -22.68
CA LYS A 7 -4.42 -4.55 -21.75
C LYS A 7 -4.84 -4.19 -20.33
N SER A 8 -5.58 -3.09 -20.18
CA SER A 8 -6.09 -2.67 -18.88
C SER A 8 -7.00 -3.72 -18.27
N ARG A 9 -7.92 -4.28 -19.05
CA ARG A 9 -8.82 -5.34 -18.60
C ARG A 9 -8.07 -6.59 -18.16
N LYS A 10 -6.99 -6.95 -18.87
CA LYS A 10 -6.16 -8.10 -18.50
C LYS A 10 -5.45 -7.90 -17.18
N ASN A 11 -5.12 -6.66 -16.85
CA ASN A 11 -4.41 -6.32 -15.63
C ASN A 11 -5.32 -6.12 -14.42
N PHE A 12 -6.62 -5.90 -14.67
CA PHE A 12 -7.59 -5.75 -13.60
C PHE A 12 -8.05 -7.14 -13.17
N VAL A 13 -7.70 -7.50 -11.94
CA VAL A 13 -8.21 -8.69 -11.27
C VAL A 13 -8.86 -8.20 -9.98
N GLU A 14 -10.18 -8.29 -9.93
CA GLU A 14 -10.97 -7.73 -8.82
C GLU A 14 -10.48 -8.26 -7.47
N GLU A 15 -10.22 -9.56 -7.36
CA GLU A 15 -9.75 -10.17 -6.11
C GLU A 15 -8.43 -9.57 -5.64
N ASP A 16 -7.52 -9.27 -6.57
CA ASP A 16 -6.23 -8.67 -6.22
C ASP A 16 -6.42 -7.26 -5.65
N PHE A 17 -7.33 -6.49 -6.23
CA PHE A 17 -7.60 -5.13 -5.74
C PHE A 17 -8.41 -5.12 -4.45
N ILE A 18 -9.27 -6.11 -4.23
CA ILE A 18 -9.93 -6.29 -2.94
C ILE A 18 -8.90 -6.61 -1.85
N GLU A 19 -7.96 -7.53 -2.14
CA GLU A 19 -6.88 -7.84 -1.19
C GLU A 19 -6.01 -6.62 -0.93
N LEU A 20 -5.68 -5.85 -1.97
CA LEU A 20 -4.91 -4.62 -1.82
C LEU A 20 -5.65 -3.63 -0.91
N ARG A 21 -6.94 -3.41 -1.15
CA ARG A 21 -7.76 -2.55 -0.31
C ARG A 21 -7.74 -3.01 1.15
N ASP A 22 -8.00 -4.29 1.37
CA ASP A 22 -8.07 -4.85 2.72
C ASP A 22 -6.72 -4.76 3.43
N SER A 23 -5.62 -4.96 2.71
CA SER A 23 -4.27 -4.86 3.28
C SER A 23 -3.92 -3.42 3.67
N VAL A 24 -4.33 -2.44 2.85
CA VAL A 24 -4.12 -1.01 3.17
C VAL A 24 -4.94 -0.63 4.40
N GLU A 25 -6.20 -1.03 4.44
CA GLU A 25 -7.08 -0.76 5.59
C GLU A 25 -6.51 -1.39 6.87
N GLY A 26 -6.00 -2.61 6.77
CA GLY A 26 -5.37 -3.29 7.90
C GLY A 26 -4.11 -2.58 8.38
N LEU A 27 -3.29 -2.09 7.45
CA LEU A 27 -2.08 -1.35 7.79
C LEU A 27 -2.43 -0.01 8.46
N ILE A 28 -3.41 0.71 7.93
CA ILE A 28 -3.90 1.95 8.53
C ILE A 28 -4.38 1.68 9.97
N SER A 29 -5.18 0.64 10.17
CA SER A 29 -5.71 0.28 11.49
C SER A 29 -4.60 0.01 12.51
N VAL A 30 -3.57 -0.71 12.10
CA VAL A 30 -2.44 -1.03 12.99
C VAL A 30 -1.65 0.22 13.34
N ILE A 31 -1.40 1.08 12.36
CA ILE A 31 -0.69 2.35 12.60
C ILE A 31 -1.50 3.24 13.55
N GLU A 32 -2.81 3.33 13.33
CA GLU A 32 -3.70 4.09 14.23
C GLU A 32 -3.70 3.54 15.65
N LYS A 33 -3.66 2.22 15.79
CA LYS A 33 -3.63 1.57 17.10
C LYS A 33 -2.41 1.97 17.92
N TYR A 34 -1.27 2.15 17.27
CA TYR A 34 0.00 2.45 17.94
C TYR A 34 0.55 3.85 17.65
N LYS A 35 -0.29 4.75 17.12
CA LYS A 35 0.19 6.07 16.69
C LYS A 35 0.77 6.93 17.81
N ASP A 36 0.35 6.69 19.06
CA ASP A 36 0.88 7.43 20.21
C ASP A 36 2.36 7.13 20.46
N MET A 37 2.86 6.03 19.92
CA MET A 37 4.26 5.64 20.06
C MET A 37 5.18 6.33 19.05
N ARG A 38 4.61 7.07 18.08
CA ARG A 38 5.39 7.78 17.05
C ARG A 38 4.64 9.04 16.59
N LYS A 39 5.32 10.18 16.69
CA LYS A 39 4.70 11.51 16.46
C LYS A 39 4.26 11.74 15.02
N ASP A 40 4.98 11.20 14.04
CA ASP A 40 4.68 11.43 12.62
C ASP A 40 3.75 10.40 11.99
N SER A 41 3.11 9.57 12.81
CA SER A 41 2.22 8.50 12.33
C SER A 41 1.06 9.03 11.49
N ASP A 42 0.51 10.20 11.82
CA ASP A 42 -0.61 10.78 11.06
C ASP A 42 -0.23 11.08 9.60
N GLY A 43 1.02 11.41 9.34
CA GLY A 43 1.52 11.60 7.98
C GLY A 43 1.45 10.31 7.16
N TYR A 44 1.88 9.20 7.74
CA TYR A 44 1.80 7.89 7.10
C TYR A 44 0.35 7.47 6.86
N ILE A 45 -0.51 7.68 7.84
CA ILE A 45 -1.94 7.36 7.73
C ILE A 45 -2.56 8.15 6.58
N ARG A 46 -2.28 9.45 6.48
CA ARG A 46 -2.81 10.32 5.43
C ARG A 46 -2.39 9.83 4.05
N GLU A 47 -1.13 9.48 3.87
CA GLU A 47 -0.63 8.99 2.59
C GLU A 47 -1.24 7.63 2.23
N LEU A 48 -1.39 6.75 3.19
CA LEU A 48 -2.06 5.46 2.97
C LEU A 48 -3.53 5.65 2.60
N LYS A 49 -4.21 6.63 3.19
CA LYS A 49 -5.61 6.94 2.84
C LYS A 49 -5.74 7.45 1.41
N LYS A 50 -4.79 8.25 0.95
CA LYS A 50 -4.76 8.69 -0.45
C LYS A 50 -4.60 7.50 -1.39
N PHE A 51 -3.70 6.58 -1.05
CA PHE A 51 -3.51 5.36 -1.80
C PHE A 51 -4.81 4.53 -1.83
N LEU A 52 -5.47 4.42 -0.70
CA LEU A 52 -6.75 3.70 -0.58
C LEU A 52 -7.83 4.30 -1.48
N GLU A 53 -7.90 5.62 -1.59
CA GLU A 53 -8.84 6.30 -2.50
C GLU A 53 -8.62 5.87 -3.94
N GLU A 54 -7.37 5.79 -4.39
CA GLU A 54 -7.04 5.33 -5.74
C GLU A 54 -7.46 3.88 -5.96
N VAL A 55 -7.22 3.03 -4.99
CA VAL A 55 -7.62 1.61 -5.04
C VAL A 55 -9.14 1.49 -5.14
N ASN A 56 -9.85 2.28 -4.35
CA ASN A 56 -11.31 2.27 -4.36
C ASN A 56 -11.90 2.75 -5.69
N LEU A 57 -11.26 3.71 -6.34
CA LEU A 57 -11.67 4.16 -7.67
C LEU A 57 -11.56 3.03 -8.69
N VAL A 58 -10.45 2.29 -8.66
CA VAL A 58 -10.26 1.15 -9.55
C VAL A 58 -11.34 0.09 -9.32
N LEU A 59 -11.65 -0.20 -8.06
CA LEU A 59 -12.69 -1.18 -7.72
C LEU A 59 -14.08 -0.71 -8.13
N GLU A 60 -14.38 0.56 -7.97
CA GLU A 60 -15.66 1.15 -8.33
C GLU A 60 -15.89 1.08 -9.84
N GLU A 61 -14.87 1.45 -10.62
CA GLU A 61 -14.93 1.44 -12.08
C GLU A 61 -14.83 0.03 -12.66
N LYS A 62 -14.32 -0.92 -11.90
CA LYS A 62 -14.04 -2.29 -12.33
C LYS A 62 -13.18 -2.33 -13.58
N ASN A 63 -12.28 -1.38 -13.68
CA ASN A 63 -11.37 -1.23 -14.80
C ASN A 63 -10.10 -0.56 -14.34
N LEU A 64 -9.01 -0.88 -15.00
CA LEU A 64 -7.70 -0.34 -14.69
C LEU A 64 -7.13 0.28 -15.96
N THR A 65 -7.23 1.60 -16.04
CA THR A 65 -6.68 2.32 -17.19
C THR A 65 -5.17 2.44 -17.07
N LYS A 66 -4.51 2.72 -18.19
CA LYS A 66 -3.07 2.95 -18.21
C LYS A 66 -2.65 4.07 -17.25
N LYS A 67 -3.47 5.12 -17.16
CA LYS A 67 -3.23 6.24 -16.25
C LYS A 67 -3.28 5.77 -14.78
N GLU A 68 -4.28 4.98 -14.43
CA GLU A 68 -4.42 4.43 -13.08
C GLU A 68 -3.28 3.48 -12.74
N LEU A 69 -2.86 2.65 -13.69
CA LEU A 69 -1.69 1.78 -13.54
C LEU A 69 -0.44 2.59 -13.24
N THR A 70 -0.23 3.65 -14.00
CA THR A 70 0.92 4.54 -13.82
C THR A 70 0.88 5.21 -12.44
N ASN A 71 -0.30 5.70 -12.04
CA ASN A 71 -0.48 6.33 -10.74
C ASN A 71 -0.20 5.36 -9.60
N LEU A 72 -0.73 4.14 -9.67
CA LEU A 72 -0.50 3.11 -8.65
C LEU A 72 0.98 2.75 -8.57
N HIS A 73 1.64 2.62 -9.71
CA HIS A 73 3.06 2.31 -9.75
C HIS A 73 3.89 3.43 -9.12
N SER A 74 3.61 4.68 -9.49
CA SER A 74 4.30 5.84 -8.93
C SER A 74 4.11 5.93 -7.42
N LEU A 75 2.88 5.73 -6.94
CA LEU A 75 2.60 5.72 -5.52
C LEU A 75 3.34 4.60 -4.81
N SER A 76 3.39 3.40 -5.42
CA SER A 76 4.09 2.27 -4.82
C SER A 76 5.58 2.53 -4.70
N GLU A 77 6.21 3.09 -5.73
CA GLU A 77 7.62 3.45 -5.66
C GLU A 77 7.89 4.46 -4.56
N SER A 78 7.04 5.48 -4.46
CA SER A 78 7.16 6.52 -3.46
C SER A 78 7.06 5.98 -2.03
N TYR A 79 6.14 5.05 -1.80
CA TYR A 79 5.89 4.53 -0.45
C TYR A 79 6.79 3.36 -0.06
N PHE A 80 7.29 2.60 -1.02
CA PHE A 80 8.02 1.37 -0.74
C PHE A 80 9.51 1.44 -1.03
N ASP A 81 9.99 2.59 -1.50
CA ASP A 81 11.42 2.74 -1.71
C ASP A 81 12.12 2.87 -0.36
N SER A 82 12.87 1.83 0.02
CA SER A 82 13.59 1.80 1.30
C SER A 82 14.68 2.88 1.40
N ARG A 83 15.04 3.51 0.29
CA ARG A 83 15.98 4.63 0.26
C ARG A 83 15.37 5.95 0.68
N ILE A 84 14.04 6.01 0.76
CA ILE A 84 13.30 7.20 1.17
C ILE A 84 12.96 7.07 2.65
N ASP A 85 13.42 8.04 3.47
CA ASP A 85 13.26 8.01 4.93
C ASP A 85 11.80 7.91 5.40
N ASN A 86 10.87 8.40 4.59
CA ASN A 86 9.44 8.41 4.90
C ASN A 86 8.67 7.25 4.28
N SER A 87 9.38 6.25 3.75
CA SER A 87 8.74 5.09 3.16
C SER A 87 8.07 4.24 4.24
N ILE A 88 6.94 3.62 3.89
CA ILE A 88 6.23 2.73 4.80
C ILE A 88 7.10 1.53 5.24
N TYR A 89 8.05 1.11 4.43
CA TYR A 89 8.99 0.05 4.80
C TYR A 89 9.84 0.42 6.01
N SER A 90 10.11 1.71 6.18
CA SER A 90 10.92 2.24 7.28
C SER A 90 10.10 2.53 8.53
N TYR A 91 8.77 2.39 8.46
CA TYR A 91 7.93 2.71 9.59
C TYR A 91 8.09 1.66 10.70
N TYR A 92 8.38 2.14 11.89
CA TYR A 92 8.41 1.34 13.11
C TYR A 92 8.11 2.27 14.28
N VAL A 93 7.78 1.68 15.43
CA VAL A 93 7.54 2.44 16.65
C VAL A 93 8.52 2.00 17.73
N TYR A 94 8.74 2.89 18.70
CA TYR A 94 9.66 2.60 19.79
C TYR A 94 9.22 3.34 21.06
N ASP A 95 9.11 2.60 22.16
CA ASP A 95 8.90 3.16 23.49
C ASP A 95 9.94 2.53 24.43
N LYS A 96 10.94 3.32 24.80
CA LYS A 96 12.03 2.86 25.67
C LYS A 96 11.55 2.43 27.07
N ASN A 97 10.39 2.91 27.47
CA ASN A 97 9.80 2.61 28.78
C ASN A 97 8.94 1.34 28.76
N ASN A 98 8.65 0.81 27.58
CA ASN A 98 7.85 -0.40 27.42
C ASN A 98 8.31 -1.21 26.22
N LEU A 99 9.35 -2.01 26.42
CA LEU A 99 9.95 -2.80 25.34
C LEU A 99 9.03 -3.94 24.88
N GLU A 100 8.24 -4.49 25.78
CA GLU A 100 7.29 -5.54 25.43
C GLU A 100 6.24 -5.03 24.46
N LYS A 101 5.66 -3.84 24.74
CA LYS A 101 4.70 -3.19 23.86
C LYS A 101 5.34 -2.83 22.53
N THR A 102 6.59 -2.38 22.55
CA THR A 102 7.36 -2.05 21.34
C THR A 102 7.49 -3.27 20.43
N HIS A 103 7.86 -4.42 20.98
CA HIS A 103 7.99 -5.66 20.21
C HIS A 103 6.63 -6.09 19.65
N GLN A 104 5.60 -6.07 20.46
CA GLN A 104 4.25 -6.44 20.03
C GLN A 104 3.76 -5.54 18.90
N ALA A 105 3.93 -4.23 19.04
CA ALA A 105 3.52 -3.25 18.03
C ALA A 105 4.26 -3.47 16.72
N ASN A 106 5.57 -3.63 16.76
CA ASN A 106 6.38 -3.82 15.56
C ASN A 106 6.11 -5.16 14.89
N ASP A 107 5.76 -6.20 15.64
CA ASP A 107 5.34 -7.47 15.07
C ASP A 107 4.05 -7.31 14.28
N GLU A 108 3.04 -6.65 14.86
CA GLU A 108 1.76 -6.40 14.18
C GLU A 108 1.94 -5.51 12.95
N ILE A 109 2.74 -4.46 13.07
CA ILE A 109 3.05 -3.55 11.95
C ILE A 109 3.80 -4.32 10.86
N GLY A 110 4.76 -5.15 11.24
CA GLY A 110 5.53 -5.98 10.30
C GLY A 110 4.65 -6.93 9.50
N ILE A 111 3.72 -7.59 10.15
CA ILE A 111 2.76 -8.49 9.49
C ILE A 111 1.91 -7.72 8.48
N ALA A 112 1.39 -6.56 8.87
CA ALA A 112 0.56 -5.72 8.01
C ALA A 112 1.35 -5.18 6.81
N LYS A 113 2.60 -4.74 7.03
CA LYS A 113 3.48 -4.27 5.96
C LYS A 113 3.79 -5.39 4.96
N LYS A 114 4.03 -6.59 5.47
CA LYS A 114 4.36 -7.75 4.63
C LYS A 114 3.17 -8.13 3.74
N ARG A 115 1.97 -8.13 4.30
CA ARG A 115 0.74 -8.40 3.55
C ARG A 115 0.54 -7.38 2.43
N PHE A 116 0.66 -6.11 2.76
CA PHE A 116 0.54 -5.01 1.80
C PHE A 116 1.59 -5.13 0.70
N GLY A 117 2.85 -5.31 1.08
CA GLY A 117 3.95 -5.39 0.13
C GLY A 117 3.79 -6.55 -0.84
N LYS A 118 3.33 -7.69 -0.36
CA LYS A 118 3.14 -8.89 -1.17
C LYS A 118 2.10 -8.67 -2.27
N ILE A 119 0.93 -8.13 -1.92
CA ILE A 119 -0.11 -7.90 -2.91
C ILE A 119 0.25 -6.75 -3.84
N LEU A 120 0.87 -5.69 -3.32
CA LEU A 120 1.29 -4.57 -4.13
C LEU A 120 2.34 -5.00 -5.16
N TYR A 121 3.31 -5.82 -4.76
CA TYR A 121 4.33 -6.35 -5.67
C TYR A 121 3.67 -7.19 -6.79
N LYS A 122 2.71 -8.02 -6.44
CA LYS A 122 1.99 -8.83 -7.42
C LYS A 122 1.31 -7.98 -8.49
N ILE A 123 0.67 -6.89 -8.07
CA ILE A 123 -0.03 -5.99 -8.98
C ILE A 123 0.96 -5.17 -9.82
N THR A 124 1.98 -4.59 -9.17
CA THR A 124 2.95 -3.73 -9.87
C THR A 124 3.84 -4.52 -10.83
N GLU A 125 4.12 -5.78 -10.54
CA GLU A 125 4.84 -6.66 -11.46
C GLU A 125 4.07 -6.80 -12.76
N LYS A 126 2.75 -6.99 -12.70
CA LYS A 126 1.90 -7.05 -13.89
C LYS A 126 1.92 -5.74 -14.67
N VAL A 127 1.89 -4.62 -13.94
CA VAL A 127 1.95 -3.28 -14.55
C VAL A 127 3.25 -3.11 -15.34
N MET A 128 4.38 -3.41 -14.72
CA MET A 128 5.69 -3.25 -15.36
C MET A 128 5.81 -4.14 -16.60
N TYR A 129 5.31 -5.35 -16.53
CA TYR A 129 5.32 -6.27 -17.66
C TYR A 129 4.60 -5.68 -18.87
N HIS A 130 3.52 -4.95 -18.66
CA HIS A 130 2.72 -4.39 -19.75
C HIS A 130 3.14 -2.98 -20.17
N MET A 131 4.00 -2.31 -19.42
CA MET A 131 4.53 -1.00 -19.77
C MET A 131 5.76 -1.08 -20.68
N ILE A 132 6.33 -2.24 -20.80
CA ILE A 132 7.46 -2.52 -21.72
C ILE A 132 6.91 -2.92 -23.13
#